data_bc4184e8591511397f9a3de3b7e04ed7
#
_entry.id   bc4184e8591511397f9a3de3b7e04ed7
#
_cell.length_a   1.000
_cell.length_b   1.000
_cell.length_c   1.000
_cell.angle_alpha   90.00
_cell.angle_beta   90.00
_cell.angle_gamma   90.00
#
_symmetry.space_group_name_H-M   'P 1'
#
loop_
_entity.id
_entity.type
_entity.pdbx_description
1 polymer ?
#
loop_
_entity_poly.entity_id
_entity_poly.type
_entity_poly.pdbx_seq_one_letter_code
_entity_poly.pdbx_strand_id
1 'polypeptide(L)'
;DVTIGIGGSNGHFELNVFKPVMIFNFLHSARLIGDGCVSFNDKCAVGIKPINADIKKHLDNSLMLVTSLNTKIGYYKSAEIAQKAHKEGTTLKEMAVKLGYVTAKEFDEWVIPANMVGKI
;
A
#
# COMPACT_ATOMS: atom_id res chain seq x y z
N ASP A 1 -16.37 3.11 22.91
CA ASP A 1 -15.49 4.25 23.24
C ASP A 1 -16.25 5.56 23.49
N VAL A 2 -17.39 5.82 22.85
CA VAL A 2 -18.21 7.01 23.11
C VAL A 2 -18.63 7.07 24.60
N THR A 3 -19.07 5.96 25.17
CA THR A 3 -19.42 5.88 26.59
C THR A 3 -18.25 6.24 27.50
N ILE A 4 -17.04 5.80 27.16
CA ILE A 4 -15.82 6.12 27.90
C ILE A 4 -15.52 7.62 27.82
N GLY A 5 -15.64 8.23 26.63
CA GLY A 5 -15.45 9.66 26.43
C GLY A 5 -16.44 10.51 27.23
N ILE A 6 -17.73 10.17 27.16
CA ILE A 6 -18.78 10.85 27.94
C ILE A 6 -18.55 10.68 29.44
N GLY A 7 -18.24 9.46 29.90
CA GLY A 7 -17.93 9.20 31.30
C GLY A 7 -16.71 10.01 31.79
N GLY A 8 -15.66 10.08 30.94
CA GLY A 8 -14.45 10.84 31.26
C GLY A 8 -14.66 12.35 31.37
N SER A 9 -15.60 12.91 30.60
CA SER A 9 -15.90 14.35 30.62
C SER A 9 -16.77 14.81 31.82
N ASN A 10 -17.28 13.89 32.64
CA ASN A 10 -18.21 14.18 33.69
C ASN A 10 -17.58 14.13 35.12
N GLY A 11 -16.28 14.36 35.25
CA GLY A 11 -15.62 14.49 36.56
C GLY A 11 -15.89 15.85 37.21
N HIS A 12 -16.08 15.86 38.54
CA HIS A 12 -16.27 17.07 39.32
C HIS A 12 -15.36 17.05 40.55
N PHE A 13 -14.68 18.16 40.84
CA PHE A 13 -13.86 18.32 42.04
C PHE A 13 -12.90 17.13 42.30
N GLU A 14 -12.11 16.79 41.32
CA GLU A 14 -11.10 15.69 41.37
C GLU A 14 -11.70 14.29 41.54
N LEU A 15 -13.01 14.14 41.45
CA LEU A 15 -13.69 12.85 41.46
C LEU A 15 -14.51 12.62 40.21
N ASN A 16 -14.26 11.50 39.55
CA ASN A 16 -15.11 11.00 38.50
C ASN A 16 -15.80 9.71 38.95
N VAL A 17 -17.10 9.78 39.16
CA VAL A 17 -17.92 8.64 39.68
C VAL A 17 -18.19 7.60 38.55
N PHE A 18 -17.91 7.90 37.32
CA PHE A 18 -18.14 7.02 36.18
C PHE A 18 -16.98 6.06 35.84
N LYS A 19 -15.94 6.04 36.71
CA LYS A 19 -14.80 5.13 36.54
C LYS A 19 -15.19 3.65 36.34
N PRO A 20 -16.16 3.08 37.08
CA PRO A 20 -16.58 1.70 36.85
C PRO A 20 -17.15 1.47 35.45
N VAL A 21 -17.93 2.41 34.93
CA VAL A 21 -18.50 2.34 33.57
C VAL A 21 -17.39 2.45 32.53
N MET A 22 -16.44 3.35 32.71
CA MET A 22 -15.32 3.53 31.81
C MET A 22 -14.47 2.26 31.73
N ILE A 23 -14.05 1.71 32.87
CA ILE A 23 -13.20 0.51 32.90
C ILE A 23 -13.92 -0.72 32.36
N PHE A 24 -15.22 -0.88 32.69
CA PHE A 24 -16.03 -1.97 32.13
C PHE A 24 -16.06 -1.93 30.58
N ASN A 25 -16.37 -0.78 30.02
CA ASN A 25 -16.45 -0.64 28.56
C ASN A 25 -15.08 -0.79 27.90
N PHE A 26 -14.03 -0.28 28.52
CA PHE A 26 -12.66 -0.44 28.03
C PHE A 26 -12.25 -1.92 27.99
N LEU A 27 -12.40 -2.63 29.09
CA LEU A 27 -12.03 -4.06 29.18
C LEU A 27 -12.90 -4.92 28.26
N HIS A 28 -14.18 -4.59 28.12
CA HIS A 28 -15.06 -5.29 27.18
C HIS A 28 -14.60 -5.09 25.73
N SER A 29 -14.28 -3.86 25.34
CA SER A 29 -13.76 -3.56 24.01
C SER A 29 -12.43 -4.27 23.76
N ALA A 30 -11.51 -4.25 24.73
CA ALA A 30 -10.22 -4.93 24.60
C ALA A 30 -10.37 -6.44 24.40
N ARG A 31 -11.30 -7.07 25.14
CA ARG A 31 -11.60 -8.50 24.97
C ARG A 31 -12.17 -8.81 23.59
N LEU A 32 -13.16 -8.04 23.14
CA LEU A 32 -13.77 -8.25 21.81
C LEU A 32 -12.75 -8.11 20.69
N ILE A 33 -11.85 -7.12 20.78
CA ILE A 33 -10.77 -6.95 19.79
C ILE A 33 -9.81 -8.14 19.84
N GLY A 34 -9.41 -8.57 21.02
CA GLY A 34 -8.53 -9.74 21.21
C GLY A 34 -9.13 -11.00 20.59
N ASP A 35 -10.38 -11.31 20.94
CA ASP A 35 -11.10 -12.48 20.40
C ASP A 35 -11.28 -12.36 18.87
N GLY A 36 -11.58 -11.15 18.39
CA GLY A 36 -11.70 -10.86 16.95
C GLY A 36 -10.39 -11.08 16.19
N CYS A 37 -9.25 -10.63 16.74
CA CYS A 37 -7.94 -10.84 16.16
C CYS A 37 -7.57 -12.33 16.08
N VAL A 38 -7.81 -13.09 17.14
CA VAL A 38 -7.57 -14.54 17.16
C VAL A 38 -8.44 -15.24 16.09
N SER A 39 -9.73 -14.94 16.09
CA SER A 39 -10.65 -15.52 15.10
C SER A 39 -10.28 -15.18 13.67
N PHE A 40 -9.88 -13.92 13.41
CA PHE A 40 -9.43 -13.49 12.09
C PHE A 40 -8.13 -14.20 11.68
N ASN A 41 -7.17 -14.29 12.61
CA ASN A 41 -5.93 -15.02 12.35
C ASN A 41 -6.22 -16.45 11.93
N ASP A 42 -6.97 -17.19 12.76
CA ASP A 42 -7.17 -18.63 12.59
C ASP A 42 -8.02 -18.99 11.37
N LYS A 43 -8.98 -18.12 11.02
CA LYS A 43 -9.96 -18.41 9.96
C LYS A 43 -9.65 -17.70 8.63
N CYS A 44 -8.78 -16.73 8.63
CA CYS A 44 -8.45 -15.93 7.44
C CYS A 44 -6.95 -15.79 7.21
N ALA A 45 -6.23 -15.14 8.14
CA ALA A 45 -4.86 -14.71 7.90
C ALA A 45 -3.89 -15.86 7.65
N VAL A 46 -4.01 -16.96 8.40
CA VAL A 46 -3.14 -18.15 8.30
C VAL A 46 -3.19 -18.82 6.94
N GLY A 47 -4.31 -18.68 6.22
CA GLY A 47 -4.53 -19.29 4.91
C GLY A 47 -4.14 -18.42 3.72
N ILE A 48 -3.76 -17.15 3.93
CA ILE A 48 -3.45 -16.22 2.85
C ILE A 48 -2.15 -16.62 2.16
N LYS A 49 -2.21 -16.78 0.84
CA LYS A 49 -1.04 -17.03 -0.01
C LYS A 49 -0.99 -16.03 -1.14
N PRO A 50 0.18 -15.49 -1.48
CA PRO A 50 0.32 -14.58 -2.60
C PRO A 50 0.15 -15.31 -3.93
N ILE A 51 -0.56 -14.71 -4.88
CA ILE A 51 -0.58 -15.15 -6.28
C ILE A 51 0.53 -14.41 -7.00
N ASN A 52 1.71 -14.99 -7.00
CA ASN A 52 2.93 -14.34 -7.52
C ASN A 52 2.81 -13.92 -9.00
N ALA A 53 2.07 -14.68 -9.80
CA ALA A 53 1.84 -14.34 -11.21
C ALA A 53 1.06 -13.01 -11.36
N ASP A 54 0.02 -12.82 -10.56
CA ASP A 54 -0.78 -11.59 -10.59
C ASP A 54 -0.01 -10.40 -10.01
N ILE A 55 0.74 -10.63 -8.92
CA ILE A 55 1.60 -9.60 -8.34
C ILE A 55 2.62 -9.13 -9.38
N LYS A 56 3.29 -10.07 -10.07
CA LYS A 56 4.24 -9.74 -11.13
C LYS A 56 3.57 -8.99 -12.28
N LYS A 57 2.42 -9.45 -12.74
CA LYS A 57 1.65 -8.77 -13.79
C LYS A 57 1.29 -7.33 -13.42
N HIS A 58 0.83 -7.10 -12.19
CA HIS A 58 0.53 -5.73 -11.72
C HIS A 58 1.78 -4.86 -11.62
N LEU A 59 2.89 -5.42 -11.17
CA LEU A 59 4.16 -4.70 -11.11
C LEU A 59 4.64 -4.32 -12.52
N ASP A 60 4.69 -5.27 -13.45
CA ASP A 60 5.17 -5.04 -14.82
C ASP A 60 4.30 -4.02 -15.58
N ASN A 61 3.00 -3.94 -15.28
CA ASN A 61 2.08 -2.96 -15.85
C ASN A 61 2.05 -1.61 -15.13
N SER A 62 2.83 -1.44 -14.06
CA SER A 62 2.83 -0.20 -13.29
C SER A 62 3.52 0.93 -14.05
N LEU A 63 2.80 2.03 -14.30
CA LEU A 63 3.35 3.24 -14.90
C LEU A 63 4.39 3.94 -14.01
N MET A 64 4.42 3.62 -12.71
CA MET A 64 5.41 4.18 -11.77
C MET A 64 6.84 3.78 -12.12
N LEU A 65 7.03 2.65 -12.80
CA LEU A 65 8.35 2.16 -13.21
C LEU A 65 9.07 3.10 -14.18
N VAL A 66 8.34 3.97 -14.89
CA VAL A 66 8.90 4.93 -15.84
C VAL A 66 9.90 5.90 -15.20
N THR A 67 9.77 6.15 -13.89
CA THR A 67 10.64 7.11 -13.18
C THR A 67 12.10 6.69 -13.17
N SER A 68 12.41 5.39 -13.26
CA SER A 68 13.78 4.90 -13.39
C SER A 68 14.45 5.32 -14.70
N LEU A 69 13.67 5.61 -15.74
CA LEU A 69 14.19 6.08 -17.02
C LEU A 69 14.57 7.57 -17.01
N ASN A 70 14.10 8.36 -16.03
CA ASN A 70 14.36 9.80 -15.98
C ASN A 70 15.85 10.15 -16.00
N THR A 71 16.67 9.35 -15.31
CA THR A 71 18.12 9.56 -15.24
C THR A 71 18.86 9.18 -16.51
N LYS A 72 18.21 8.43 -17.41
CA LYS A 72 18.80 7.89 -18.64
C LYS A 72 18.39 8.66 -19.88
N ILE A 73 17.10 8.92 -20.03
CA ILE A 73 16.53 9.55 -21.24
C ILE A 73 15.89 10.91 -20.96
N GLY A 74 15.86 11.34 -19.69
CA GLY A 74 15.26 12.60 -19.26
C GLY A 74 13.76 12.51 -19.01
N TYR A 75 13.26 13.49 -18.22
CA TYR A 75 11.87 13.52 -17.76
C TYR A 75 10.83 13.54 -18.88
N TYR A 76 11.01 14.40 -19.89
CA TYR A 76 10.01 14.58 -20.95
C TYR A 76 9.78 13.33 -21.80
N LYS A 77 10.85 12.62 -22.17
CA LYS A 77 10.74 11.37 -22.91
C LYS A 77 10.10 10.28 -22.06
N SER A 78 10.47 10.20 -20.79
CA SER A 78 9.86 9.27 -19.84
C SER A 78 8.36 9.55 -19.64
N ALA A 79 7.98 10.82 -19.50
CA ALA A 79 6.58 11.23 -19.41
C ALA A 79 5.78 10.88 -20.68
N GLU A 80 6.37 11.07 -21.86
CA GLU A 80 5.75 10.70 -23.13
C GLU A 80 5.50 9.19 -23.23
N ILE A 81 6.48 8.37 -22.83
CA ILE A 81 6.33 6.91 -22.76
C ILE A 81 5.14 6.55 -21.88
N ALA A 82 5.07 7.10 -20.67
CA ALA A 82 4.01 6.77 -19.72
C ALA A 82 2.62 7.19 -20.23
N GLN A 83 2.50 8.40 -20.76
CA GLN A 83 1.23 8.92 -21.29
C GLN A 83 0.72 8.10 -22.47
N LYS A 84 1.61 7.75 -23.41
CA LYS A 84 1.25 6.95 -24.58
C LYS A 84 0.95 5.50 -24.20
N ALA A 85 1.74 4.90 -23.30
CA ALA A 85 1.48 3.56 -22.79
C ALA A 85 0.10 3.48 -22.15
N HIS A 86 -0.24 4.45 -21.30
CA HIS A 86 -1.56 4.54 -20.67
C HIS A 86 -2.69 4.68 -21.70
N LYS A 87 -2.52 5.59 -22.66
CA LYS A 87 -3.53 5.86 -23.68
C LYS A 87 -3.79 4.66 -24.61
N GLU A 88 -2.73 3.92 -24.95
CA GLU A 88 -2.81 2.77 -25.86
C GLU A 88 -3.03 1.44 -25.13
N GLY A 89 -3.04 1.43 -23.79
CA GLY A 89 -3.21 0.20 -23.00
C GLY A 89 -2.06 -0.79 -23.14
N THR A 90 -0.84 -0.28 -23.43
CA THR A 90 0.38 -1.07 -23.61
C THR A 90 1.30 -0.95 -22.38
N THR A 91 2.31 -1.83 -22.29
CA THR A 91 3.33 -1.74 -21.26
C THR A 91 4.30 -0.59 -21.53
N LEU A 92 4.96 -0.08 -20.48
CA LEU A 92 6.03 0.91 -20.63
C LEU A 92 7.15 0.43 -21.53
N LYS A 93 7.51 -0.85 -21.45
CA LYS A 93 8.57 -1.47 -22.26
C LYS A 93 8.22 -1.44 -23.75
N GLU A 94 7.02 -1.91 -24.09
CA GLU A 94 6.54 -1.91 -25.47
C GLU A 94 6.51 -0.50 -26.05
N MET A 95 6.01 0.48 -25.29
CA MET A 95 5.93 1.85 -25.73
C MET A 95 7.31 2.51 -25.86
N ALA A 96 8.22 2.26 -24.91
CA ALA A 96 9.57 2.80 -24.96
C ALA A 96 10.36 2.33 -26.19
N VAL A 97 10.22 1.06 -26.53
CA VAL A 97 10.81 0.47 -27.75
C VAL A 97 10.13 1.01 -29.01
N LYS A 98 8.78 1.08 -29.01
CA LYS A 98 8.00 1.62 -30.14
C LYS A 98 8.38 3.06 -30.49
N LEU A 99 8.66 3.88 -29.48
CA LEU A 99 9.10 5.26 -29.64
C LEU A 99 10.59 5.39 -30.00
N GLY A 100 11.35 4.29 -29.96
CA GLY A 100 12.77 4.29 -30.27
C GLY A 100 13.65 5.01 -29.24
N TYR A 101 13.15 5.22 -28.02
CA TYR A 101 13.91 5.90 -26.96
C TYR A 101 14.85 4.98 -26.21
N VAL A 102 14.52 3.69 -26.13
CA VAL A 102 15.35 2.64 -25.51
C VAL A 102 15.14 1.32 -26.26
N THR A 103 16.13 0.47 -26.22
CA THR A 103 16.00 -0.92 -26.65
C THR A 103 15.38 -1.77 -25.55
N ALA A 104 14.84 -2.93 -25.90
CA ALA A 104 14.28 -3.86 -24.92
C ALA A 104 15.31 -4.28 -23.85
N LYS A 105 16.58 -4.42 -24.24
CA LYS A 105 17.68 -4.78 -23.37
C LYS A 105 18.00 -3.66 -22.37
N GLU A 106 18.13 -2.42 -22.85
CA GLU A 106 18.36 -1.25 -22.01
C GLU A 106 17.21 -1.04 -21.01
N PHE A 107 15.96 -1.26 -21.45
CA PHE A 107 14.82 -1.17 -20.55
C PHE A 107 14.94 -2.17 -19.39
N ASP A 108 15.27 -3.44 -19.68
CA ASP A 108 15.40 -4.48 -18.65
C ASP A 108 16.60 -4.22 -17.72
N GLU A 109 17.66 -3.60 -18.21
CA GLU A 109 18.83 -3.23 -17.39
C GLU A 109 18.55 -2.02 -16.49
N TRP A 110 17.74 -1.06 -16.94
CA TRP A 110 17.54 0.20 -16.21
C TRP A 110 16.29 0.19 -15.32
N VAL A 111 15.27 -0.57 -15.69
CA VAL A 111 14.01 -0.64 -14.96
C VAL A 111 14.01 -1.87 -14.06
N ILE A 112 14.66 -1.73 -12.91
CA ILE A 112 14.73 -2.79 -11.89
C ILE A 112 13.91 -2.31 -10.67
N PRO A 113 12.67 -2.83 -10.46
CA PRO A 113 11.79 -2.36 -9.39
C PRO A 113 12.44 -2.42 -8.00
N ALA A 114 13.28 -3.41 -7.75
CA ALA A 114 13.98 -3.55 -6.47
C ALA A 114 14.93 -2.37 -6.15
N ASN A 115 15.43 -1.68 -7.19
CA ASN A 115 16.31 -0.52 -7.02
C ASN A 115 15.52 0.79 -6.82
N MET A 116 14.20 0.76 -6.97
CA MET A 116 13.33 1.94 -6.85
C MET A 116 12.76 2.11 -5.43
N VAL A 117 12.99 1.16 -4.55
CA VAL A 117 12.58 1.18 -3.14
C VAL A 117 13.81 1.36 -2.26
N GLY A 118 13.62 1.97 -1.09
CA GLY A 118 14.70 2.10 -0.11
C GLY A 118 15.20 0.73 0.37
N LYS A 119 16.38 0.73 0.99
CA LYS A 119 16.85 -0.48 1.69
C LYS A 119 15.88 -0.78 2.84
N ILE A 120 15.26 -1.94 2.80
CA ILE A 120 14.44 -2.48 3.88
C ILE A 120 15.36 -3.23 4.84
#